data_bfd296dd49b359c4abe4e0a002c6ec0f
#
_entry.id   bfd296dd49b359c4abe4e0a002c6ec0f
#
_cell.length_a   1.000
_cell.length_b   1.000
_cell.length_c   1.000
_cell.angle_alpha   90.00
_cell.angle_beta   90.00
_cell.angle_gamma   90.00
#
_symmetry.space_group_name_H-M   'P 1'
#
loop_
_entity.id
_entity.type
_entity.pdbx_description
1 polymer ?
#
loop_
_entity_poly.entity_id
_entity_poly.type
_entity_poly.pdbx_seq_one_letter_code
_entity_poly.pdbx_strand_id
1 'polypeptide(L)'
;MKKILFSFLVAGLLSACGGNESSTKTEAPKTADITKDPAYQKGVELEAKNDCKTCHTIDDKLTGPPFRDIANKYAGYPDTIVAHLASKVISGGSGVWGQIQMTPHQGLSQDDAEAIVRYILLLKNK
;
A
#
# COMPACT_ATOMS: atom_id res chain seq x y z
N MET A 1 -33.98 61.51 -41.31
CA MET A 1 -33.91 62.71 -40.47
C MET A 1 -33.13 62.44 -39.26
N LYS A 2 -32.11 63.27 -38.98
CA LYS A 2 -31.33 63.47 -37.75
C LYS A 2 -30.52 62.27 -37.28
N LYS A 3 -29.22 62.12 -37.56
CA LYS A 3 -28.04 62.81 -37.01
C LYS A 3 -28.13 62.92 -35.47
N ILE A 4 -27.22 62.22 -34.72
CA ILE A 4 -26.35 62.86 -33.73
C ILE A 4 -25.16 61.89 -33.50
N LEU A 5 -23.98 62.36 -33.80
CA LEU A 5 -22.68 61.92 -33.36
C LEU A 5 -22.54 62.21 -31.87
N PHE A 6 -21.99 61.32 -31.12
CA PHE A 6 -21.23 61.68 -29.93
C PHE A 6 -19.99 60.79 -29.80
N SER A 7 -18.92 61.50 -30.16
CA SER A 7 -17.55 61.07 -29.91
C SER A 7 -17.22 61.31 -28.47
N PHE A 8 -16.81 60.28 -27.73
CA PHE A 8 -16.05 60.48 -26.49
C PHE A 8 -14.87 59.50 -26.46
N LEU A 9 -13.74 60.07 -26.76
CA LEU A 9 -12.43 59.56 -26.53
C LEU A 9 -12.11 59.68 -25.05
N VAL A 10 -11.88 58.58 -24.34
CA VAL A 10 -11.20 58.60 -23.08
C VAL A 10 -10.11 57.53 -23.08
N ALA A 11 -8.91 58.06 -23.19
CA ALA A 11 -7.69 57.30 -22.89
C ALA A 11 -7.59 57.09 -21.36
N GLY A 12 -7.27 55.91 -20.91
CA GLY A 12 -7.10 55.61 -19.50
C GLY A 12 -6.37 54.29 -19.29
N LEU A 13 -5.06 54.35 -19.34
CA LEU A 13 -4.06 53.66 -18.48
C LEU A 13 -4.18 52.15 -18.24
N LEU A 14 -3.17 51.49 -18.78
CA LEU A 14 -2.63 50.21 -18.43
C LEU A 14 -2.52 50.03 -16.91
N SER A 15 -3.04 48.90 -16.41
CA SER A 15 -2.54 48.25 -15.22
C SER A 15 -2.40 46.77 -15.54
N ALA A 16 -1.22 46.40 -15.93
CA ALA A 16 -0.77 45.04 -16.00
C ALA A 16 -0.56 44.53 -14.58
N CYS A 17 -1.54 43.85 -14.03
CA CYS A 17 -1.32 42.92 -12.89
C CYS A 17 -1.16 41.52 -13.44
N GLY A 18 0.08 41.15 -13.68
CA GLY A 18 0.48 39.77 -13.87
C GLY A 18 0.27 38.99 -12.57
N GLY A 19 -0.92 38.43 -12.42
CA GLY A 19 -1.18 37.37 -11.43
C GLY A 19 -0.67 36.06 -12.02
N ASN A 20 0.56 35.68 -11.67
CA ASN A 20 1.06 34.35 -11.88
C ASN A 20 0.37 33.45 -10.86
N GLU A 21 -0.83 32.97 -11.16
CA GLU A 21 -1.42 31.85 -10.44
C GLU A 21 -0.62 30.60 -10.78
N SER A 22 0.46 30.42 -10.03
CA SER A 22 1.09 29.13 -9.88
C SER A 22 0.07 28.20 -9.21
N SER A 23 -0.77 27.57 -10.02
CA SER A 23 -1.53 26.39 -9.61
C SER A 23 -0.52 25.34 -9.19
N THR A 24 -0.15 25.37 -7.94
CA THR A 24 0.53 24.26 -7.28
C THR A 24 -0.50 23.12 -7.24
N LYS A 25 -0.57 22.38 -8.35
CA LYS A 25 -1.22 21.08 -8.37
C LYS A 25 -0.49 20.23 -7.33
N THR A 26 -1.05 20.14 -6.16
CA THR A 26 -0.61 19.19 -5.14
C THR A 26 -0.79 17.82 -5.75
N GLU A 27 0.27 17.31 -6.36
CA GLU A 27 0.34 15.95 -6.85
C GLU A 27 0.20 15.08 -5.60
N ALA A 28 -0.93 14.35 -5.49
CA ALA A 28 -1.11 13.35 -4.46
C ALA A 28 0.12 12.45 -4.46
N PRO A 29 0.68 12.06 -3.32
CA PRO A 29 1.88 11.26 -3.26
C PRO A 29 1.66 10.02 -4.12
N LYS A 30 2.48 9.92 -5.17
CA LYS A 30 2.47 8.80 -6.12
C LYS A 30 2.78 7.56 -5.30
N THR A 31 1.75 6.82 -4.95
CA THR A 31 1.89 5.57 -4.17
C THR A 31 2.82 4.67 -4.95
N ALA A 32 4.01 4.44 -4.40
CA ALA A 32 4.99 3.56 -5.01
C ALA A 32 4.33 2.21 -5.33
N ASP A 33 4.52 1.76 -6.55
CA ASP A 33 4.02 0.47 -7.00
C ASP A 33 4.78 -0.64 -6.26
N ILE A 34 4.13 -1.19 -5.24
CA ILE A 34 4.74 -2.21 -4.36
C ILE A 34 5.17 -3.45 -5.14
N THR A 35 4.61 -3.71 -6.32
CA THR A 35 4.96 -4.88 -7.12
C THR A 35 6.38 -4.82 -7.66
N LYS A 36 7.00 -3.62 -7.67
CA LYS A 36 8.39 -3.41 -8.08
C LYS A 36 9.38 -3.54 -6.92
N ASP A 37 8.89 -3.68 -5.71
CA ASP A 37 9.74 -3.90 -4.53
C ASP A 37 10.35 -5.31 -4.59
N PRO A 38 11.68 -5.45 -4.46
CA PRO A 38 12.31 -6.76 -4.45
C PRO A 38 11.79 -7.70 -3.35
N ALA A 39 11.40 -7.15 -2.19
CA ALA A 39 10.81 -7.94 -1.11
C ALA A 39 9.43 -8.47 -1.51
N TYR A 40 8.64 -7.68 -2.26
CA TYR A 40 7.38 -8.14 -2.82
C TYR A 40 7.59 -9.31 -3.78
N GLN A 41 8.51 -9.16 -4.75
CA GLN A 41 8.74 -10.18 -5.78
C GLN A 41 9.25 -11.49 -5.18
N LYS A 42 10.25 -11.42 -4.28
CA LYS A 42 10.78 -12.61 -3.59
C LYS A 42 9.71 -13.26 -2.71
N GLY A 43 8.97 -12.47 -1.95
CA GLY A 43 7.98 -13.01 -1.02
C GLY A 43 6.79 -13.66 -1.71
N VAL A 44 6.28 -13.08 -2.82
CA VAL A 44 5.15 -13.66 -3.57
C VAL A 44 5.54 -14.98 -4.26
N GLU A 45 6.81 -15.09 -4.70
CA GLU A 45 7.33 -16.35 -5.26
C GLU A 45 7.38 -17.46 -4.20
N LEU A 46 7.92 -17.14 -3.03
CA LEU A 46 8.03 -18.08 -1.92
C LEU A 46 6.65 -18.47 -1.38
N GLU A 47 5.73 -17.53 -1.28
CA GLU A 47 4.34 -17.74 -0.86
C GLU A 47 3.65 -18.75 -1.77
N ALA A 48 3.82 -18.60 -3.10
CA ALA A 48 3.25 -19.51 -4.08
C ALA A 48 3.87 -20.92 -4.02
N LYS A 49 5.19 -21.03 -3.74
CA LYS A 49 5.88 -22.32 -3.60
C LYS A 49 5.50 -23.11 -2.35
N ASN A 50 4.98 -22.44 -1.34
CA ASN A 50 4.66 -23.04 -0.05
C ASN A 50 3.17 -23.15 0.22
N ASP A 51 2.34 -23.09 -0.83
CA ASP A 51 0.89 -23.32 -0.79
C ASP A 51 0.11 -22.44 0.21
N CYS A 52 0.64 -21.26 0.57
CA CYS A 52 0.02 -20.36 1.54
C CYS A 52 -1.40 -19.96 1.11
N LYS A 53 -1.63 -19.83 -0.21
CA LYS A 53 -2.94 -19.47 -0.79
C LYS A 53 -4.03 -20.51 -0.61
N THR A 54 -3.71 -21.71 -0.20
CA THR A 54 -4.70 -22.72 0.14
C THR A 54 -5.57 -22.28 1.33
N CYS A 55 -4.98 -21.52 2.26
CA CYS A 55 -5.65 -21.07 3.48
C CYS A 55 -5.79 -19.55 3.60
N HIS A 56 -5.01 -18.77 2.85
CA HIS A 56 -5.01 -17.32 2.89
C HIS A 56 -5.28 -16.71 1.51
N THR A 57 -5.98 -15.57 1.46
CA THR A 57 -6.01 -14.70 0.29
C THR A 57 -5.46 -13.34 0.66
N ILE A 58 -5.41 -12.42 -0.29
CA ILE A 58 -5.00 -11.04 -0.01
C ILE A 58 -6.07 -10.31 0.78
N ASP A 59 -7.34 -10.40 0.37
CA ASP A 59 -8.42 -9.55 0.88
C ASP A 59 -9.55 -10.32 1.57
N ASP A 60 -9.81 -11.56 1.17
CA ASP A 60 -10.93 -12.33 1.67
C ASP A 60 -10.50 -13.36 2.72
N LYS A 61 -11.39 -13.58 3.70
CA LYS A 61 -11.17 -14.62 4.70
C LYS A 61 -11.48 -15.99 4.12
N LEU A 62 -10.49 -16.88 4.19
CA LEU A 62 -10.68 -18.34 4.01
C LEU A 62 -10.56 -19.07 5.35
N THR A 63 -9.77 -20.13 5.38
CA THR A 63 -9.43 -20.84 6.62
C THR A 63 -8.61 -19.95 7.55
N GLY A 64 -7.59 -19.29 7.01
CA GLY A 64 -6.77 -18.30 7.68
C GLY A 64 -7.27 -16.86 7.48
N PRO A 65 -6.68 -15.89 8.20
CA PRO A 65 -6.94 -14.46 8.00
C PRO A 65 -6.43 -13.98 6.64
N PRO A 66 -7.05 -12.93 6.06
CA PRO A 66 -6.51 -12.26 4.88
C PRO A 66 -5.11 -11.72 5.15
N PHE A 67 -4.24 -11.74 4.16
CA PHE A 67 -2.89 -11.16 4.28
C PHE A 67 -2.94 -9.66 4.60
N ARG A 68 -3.91 -8.94 4.05
CA ARG A 68 -4.09 -7.51 4.31
C ARG A 68 -4.45 -7.24 5.77
N ASP A 69 -5.28 -8.08 6.37
CA ASP A 69 -5.61 -7.95 7.79
C ASP A 69 -4.39 -8.19 8.67
N ILE A 70 -3.56 -9.18 8.30
CA ILE A 70 -2.28 -9.42 8.98
C ILE A 70 -1.39 -8.18 8.86
N ALA A 71 -1.23 -7.65 7.64
CA ALA A 71 -0.43 -6.47 7.38
C ALA A 71 -0.90 -5.24 8.17
N ASN A 72 -2.21 -4.99 8.19
CA ASN A 72 -2.80 -3.86 8.92
C ASN A 72 -2.61 -4.02 10.44
N LYS A 73 -2.81 -5.22 10.97
CA LYS A 73 -2.65 -5.50 12.40
C LYS A 73 -1.24 -5.19 12.90
N TYR A 74 -0.24 -5.51 12.10
CA TYR A 74 1.16 -5.38 12.51
C TYR A 74 1.88 -4.15 11.92
N ALA A 75 1.18 -3.26 11.22
CA ALA A 75 1.73 -2.08 10.54
C ALA A 75 2.50 -1.10 11.45
N GLY A 76 2.16 -1.05 12.74
CA GLY A 76 2.80 -0.17 13.73
C GLY A 76 3.83 -0.85 14.62
N TYR A 77 4.12 -2.11 14.38
CA TYR A 77 5.08 -2.86 15.19
C TYR A 77 6.52 -2.61 14.71
N PRO A 78 7.52 -2.72 15.60
CA PRO A 78 8.93 -2.63 15.21
C PRO A 78 9.34 -3.79 14.30
N ASP A 79 10.47 -3.64 13.59
CA ASP A 79 10.95 -4.65 12.62
C ASP A 79 11.17 -6.05 13.20
N THR A 80 11.34 -6.16 14.51
CA THR A 80 11.41 -7.45 15.22
C THR A 80 10.16 -8.31 15.03
N ILE A 81 9.03 -7.70 14.62
CA ILE A 81 7.80 -8.45 14.32
C ILE A 81 8.00 -9.42 13.15
N VAL A 82 8.87 -9.10 12.21
CA VAL A 82 9.13 -9.96 11.03
C VAL A 82 9.64 -11.33 11.47
N ALA A 83 10.68 -11.37 12.31
CA ALA A 83 11.23 -12.62 12.82
C ALA A 83 10.22 -13.39 13.68
N HIS A 84 9.42 -12.67 14.49
CA HIS A 84 8.37 -13.28 15.30
C HIS A 84 7.30 -13.96 14.43
N LEU A 85 6.80 -13.27 13.41
CA LEU A 85 5.79 -13.81 12.49
C LEU A 85 6.36 -14.95 11.64
N ALA A 86 7.62 -14.85 11.19
CA ALA A 86 8.31 -15.92 10.48
C ALA A 86 8.38 -17.20 11.33
N SER A 87 8.71 -17.08 12.62
CA SER A 87 8.67 -18.21 13.54
C SER A 87 7.27 -18.82 13.66
N LYS A 88 6.20 -18.01 13.57
CA LYS A 88 4.82 -18.52 13.54
C LYS A 88 4.49 -19.25 12.25
N VAL A 89 5.02 -18.80 11.11
CA VAL A 89 4.88 -19.53 9.83
C VAL A 89 5.53 -20.91 9.95
N ILE A 90 6.76 -20.99 10.49
CA ILE A 90 7.51 -22.24 10.62
C ILE A 90 6.85 -23.18 11.62
N SER A 91 6.45 -22.68 12.80
CA SER A 91 5.92 -23.50 13.89
C SER A 91 4.41 -23.74 13.83
N GLY A 92 3.69 -22.94 13.03
CA GLY A 92 2.23 -22.94 13.06
C GLY A 92 1.65 -22.40 14.37
N GLY A 93 0.38 -22.72 14.61
CA GLY A 93 -0.30 -22.38 15.86
C GLY A 93 -1.64 -21.67 15.66
N SER A 94 -2.29 -21.35 16.78
CA SER A 94 -3.58 -20.67 16.82
C SER A 94 -3.58 -19.56 17.89
N GLY A 95 -4.69 -18.88 18.05
CA GLY A 95 -4.93 -17.92 19.13
C GLY A 95 -5.17 -16.50 18.65
N VAL A 96 -4.20 -15.82 18.09
CA VAL A 96 -4.33 -14.38 17.69
C VAL A 96 -5.45 -14.16 16.67
N TRP A 97 -5.71 -15.14 15.80
CA TRP A 97 -6.72 -15.10 14.74
C TRP A 97 -7.87 -16.09 14.97
N GLY A 98 -8.01 -16.60 16.17
CA GLY A 98 -9.02 -17.58 16.57
C GLY A 98 -8.45 -18.96 16.84
N GLN A 99 -9.33 -19.96 16.89
CA GLN A 99 -8.98 -21.33 17.30
C GLN A 99 -8.50 -22.21 16.14
N ILE A 100 -8.67 -21.76 14.90
CA ILE A 100 -8.24 -22.53 13.73
C ILE A 100 -6.71 -22.55 13.71
N GLN A 101 -6.16 -23.76 13.64
CA GLN A 101 -4.72 -23.98 13.67
C GLN A 101 -4.11 -23.74 12.29
N MET A 102 -3.11 -22.88 12.22
CA MET A 102 -2.24 -22.78 11.07
C MET A 102 -1.28 -23.98 11.03
N THR A 103 -1.18 -24.65 9.90
CA THR A 103 -0.26 -25.77 9.69
C THR A 103 1.18 -25.29 9.73
N PRO A 104 2.09 -26.01 10.43
CA PRO A 104 3.52 -25.68 10.43
C PRO A 104 4.18 -25.87 9.06
N HIS A 105 5.04 -24.93 8.68
CA HIS A 105 5.89 -25.02 7.48
C HIS A 105 7.35 -25.29 7.86
N GLN A 106 7.61 -26.42 8.50
CA GLN A 106 8.93 -26.78 9.07
C GLN A 106 10.07 -26.90 8.04
N GLY A 107 9.72 -27.02 6.76
CA GLY A 107 10.69 -27.04 5.65
C GLY A 107 11.19 -25.66 5.21
N LEU A 108 10.57 -24.57 5.68
CA LEU A 108 11.01 -23.21 5.40
C LEU A 108 12.21 -22.82 6.26
N SER A 109 13.22 -22.20 5.61
CA SER A 109 14.26 -21.49 6.37
C SER A 109 13.70 -20.24 7.05
N GLN A 110 14.37 -19.77 8.11
CA GLN A 110 13.99 -18.52 8.77
C GLN A 110 13.99 -17.35 7.78
N ASP A 111 15.01 -17.26 6.90
CA ASP A 111 15.14 -16.17 5.92
C ASP A 111 14.02 -16.19 4.88
N ASP A 112 13.60 -17.37 4.42
CA ASP A 112 12.50 -17.48 3.46
C ASP A 112 11.15 -17.16 4.12
N ALA A 113 10.94 -17.61 5.35
CA ALA A 113 9.76 -17.24 6.13
C ALA A 113 9.70 -15.72 6.38
N GLU A 114 10.84 -15.08 6.70
CA GLU A 114 10.91 -13.62 6.84
C GLU A 114 10.63 -12.90 5.51
N ALA A 115 11.11 -13.43 4.39
CA ALA A 115 10.82 -12.85 3.08
C ALA A 115 9.32 -12.90 2.75
N ILE A 116 8.64 -14.01 3.07
CA ILE A 116 7.18 -14.11 2.94
C ILE A 116 6.48 -13.09 3.84
N VAL A 117 6.89 -12.98 5.10
CA VAL A 117 6.31 -12.01 6.04
C VAL A 117 6.52 -10.57 5.57
N ARG A 118 7.72 -10.20 5.08
CA ARG A 118 7.97 -8.85 4.53
C ARG A 118 7.03 -8.53 3.38
N TYR A 119 6.84 -9.47 2.45
CA TYR A 119 5.86 -9.33 1.38
C TYR A 119 4.44 -9.08 1.93
N ILE A 120 3.99 -9.90 2.87
CA ILE A 120 2.66 -9.74 3.48
C ILE A 120 2.51 -8.35 4.10
N LEU A 121 3.51 -7.87 4.85
CA LEU A 121 3.45 -6.56 5.52
C LEU A 121 3.44 -5.37 4.53
N LEU A 122 3.92 -5.53 3.30
CA LEU A 122 3.77 -4.52 2.24
C LEU A 122 2.32 -4.34 1.78
N LEU A 123 1.44 -5.31 2.01
CA LEU A 123 0.04 -5.30 1.59
C LEU A 123 -0.88 -4.44 2.46
N LYS A 124 -0.36 -3.80 3.52
CA LYS A 124 -1.16 -2.94 4.40
C LYS A 124 -1.89 -1.85 3.62
N ASN A 125 -3.06 -1.45 4.12
CA ASN A 125 -3.77 -0.29 3.59
C ASN A 125 -2.93 0.98 3.79
N LYS A 126 -3.05 1.88 2.84
CA LYS A 126 -2.39 3.20 2.88
C LYS A 126 -3.23 4.16 3.68
#